data_a31c4bec429265923ead1fc20ada2bcc
#
_entry.id   a31c4bec429265923ead1fc20ada2bcc
#
_cell.length_a   1.000
_cell.length_b   1.000
_cell.length_c   1.000
_cell.angle_alpha   90.00
_cell.angle_beta   90.00
_cell.angle_gamma   90.00
#
_symmetry.space_group_name_H-M   'P 1'
#
loop_
_entity.id
_entity.type
_entity.pdbx_description
1 polymer ?
#
loop_
_entity_poly.entity_id
_entity_poly.type
_entity_poly.pdbx_seq_one_letter_code
_entity_poly.pdbx_strand_id
1 'polypeptide(L)'
;MHQMRRKDRLLGDEEISKIMEQNQYGVLSTIGKDGMPYGVPLTYIYDGTHIYFHSAVEGHKLENIMFSQKVSFCVVGSTEILPEQFSTRYESVIAFGEVKELLDEEKEAVLIKVVERYSANFREKGLKYIQAAKSRARVFSLQIDKITGKKRK
;
A
#
# COMPACT_ATOMS: atom_id res chain seq x y z
N MET A 1 10.87 -15.08 -8.52
CA MET A 1 10.82 -13.63 -8.25
C MET A 1 12.25 -13.08 -8.31
N HIS A 2 12.42 -11.93 -8.96
CA HIS A 2 13.76 -11.37 -9.16
C HIS A 2 14.42 -10.90 -7.87
N GLN A 3 15.72 -11.12 -7.78
CA GLN A 3 16.53 -10.52 -6.72
C GLN A 3 16.87 -9.08 -7.07
N MET A 4 17.01 -8.25 -6.04
CA MET A 4 17.38 -6.86 -6.23
C MET A 4 18.81 -6.72 -6.76
N ARG A 5 19.01 -5.93 -7.83
CA ARG A 5 20.32 -5.72 -8.46
C ARG A 5 21.31 -4.99 -7.56
N ARG A 6 20.88 -3.89 -6.96
CA ARG A 6 21.77 -3.05 -6.11
C ARG A 6 21.69 -3.51 -4.64
N LYS A 7 22.40 -4.62 -4.36
CA LYS A 7 22.44 -5.22 -3.02
C LYS A 7 23.07 -4.28 -1.97
N ASP A 8 23.93 -3.39 -2.40
CA ASP A 8 24.56 -2.36 -1.56
C ASP A 8 23.56 -1.32 -1.02
N ARG A 9 22.38 -1.25 -1.62
CA ARG A 9 21.31 -0.32 -1.22
C ARG A 9 20.14 -1.01 -0.51
N LEU A 10 20.23 -2.31 -0.26
CA LEU A 10 19.20 -3.07 0.44
C LEU A 10 19.01 -2.57 1.87
N LEU A 11 17.75 -2.47 2.27
CA LEU A 11 17.36 -2.15 3.64
C LEU A 11 16.98 -3.39 4.40
N GLY A 12 17.20 -3.38 5.71
CA GLY A 12 16.69 -4.41 6.63
C GLY A 12 15.23 -4.18 7.00
N ASP A 13 14.65 -5.13 7.70
CA ASP A 13 13.22 -5.13 8.04
C ASP A 13 12.79 -3.92 8.87
N GLU A 14 13.63 -3.48 9.81
CA GLU A 14 13.34 -2.32 10.65
C GLU A 14 13.24 -1.03 9.84
N GLU A 15 14.16 -0.81 8.91
CA GLU A 15 14.14 0.36 8.03
C GLU A 15 12.97 0.32 7.06
N ILE A 16 12.63 -0.86 6.53
CA ILE A 16 11.45 -1.06 5.67
C ILE A 16 10.18 -0.69 6.43
N SER A 17 10.01 -1.20 7.65
CA SER A 17 8.84 -0.89 8.49
C SER A 17 8.73 0.60 8.76
N LYS A 18 9.85 1.26 9.00
CA LYS A 18 9.88 2.71 9.24
C LYS A 18 9.39 3.50 8.02
N ILE A 19 9.85 3.14 6.82
CA ILE A 19 9.39 3.78 5.57
C ILE A 19 7.89 3.55 5.38
N MET A 20 7.43 2.32 5.58
CA MET A 20 6.03 1.96 5.43
C MET A 20 5.12 2.71 6.41
N GLU A 21 5.56 2.88 7.64
CA GLU A 21 4.78 3.55 8.70
C GLU A 21 4.79 5.07 8.57
N GLN A 22 5.84 5.65 8.03
CA GLN A 22 5.99 7.12 7.93
C GLN A 22 5.33 7.73 6.71
N ASN A 23 4.95 6.94 5.72
CA ASN A 23 4.37 7.42 4.49
C ASN A 23 2.86 7.19 4.44
N GLN A 24 2.15 8.05 3.73
CA GLN A 24 0.69 8.09 3.74
C GLN A 24 0.07 7.35 2.56
N TYR A 25 0.76 7.31 1.42
CA TYR A 25 0.24 6.63 0.24
C TYR A 25 1.32 5.82 -0.46
N GLY A 26 0.88 4.86 -1.23
CA GLY A 26 1.70 4.10 -2.15
C GLY A 26 0.97 3.90 -3.45
N VAL A 27 1.63 3.23 -4.39
CA VAL A 27 1.05 2.91 -5.69
C VAL A 27 0.79 1.42 -5.77
N LEU A 28 -0.47 1.04 -5.90
CA LEU A 28 -0.89 -0.33 -6.15
C LEU A 28 -0.81 -0.60 -7.65
N SER A 29 -0.04 -1.60 -8.03
CA SER A 29 0.10 -2.01 -9.44
C SER A 29 -0.62 -3.33 -9.67
N THR A 30 -1.53 -3.32 -10.63
CA THR A 30 -2.39 -4.46 -10.99
C THR A 30 -2.27 -4.74 -12.48
N ILE A 31 -2.76 -5.88 -12.90
CA ILE A 31 -2.81 -6.25 -14.31
C ILE A 31 -4.25 -6.47 -14.75
N GLY A 32 -4.62 -5.88 -15.87
CA GLY A 32 -5.94 -6.04 -16.46
C GLY A 32 -6.08 -7.26 -17.34
N LYS A 33 -7.31 -7.61 -17.67
CA LYS A 33 -7.64 -8.73 -18.55
C LYS A 33 -7.02 -8.57 -19.95
N ASP A 34 -6.80 -7.34 -20.37
CA ASP A 34 -6.13 -6.98 -21.62
C ASP A 34 -4.59 -7.06 -21.52
N GLY A 35 -4.05 -7.42 -20.35
CA GLY A 35 -2.61 -7.45 -20.11
C GLY A 35 -1.98 -6.09 -19.79
N MET A 36 -2.78 -5.03 -19.73
CA MET A 36 -2.28 -3.69 -19.44
C MET A 36 -1.96 -3.53 -17.95
N PRO A 37 -0.71 -3.18 -17.60
CA PRO A 37 -0.41 -2.83 -16.22
C PRO A 37 -1.05 -1.51 -15.83
N TYR A 38 -1.52 -1.43 -14.59
CA TYR A 38 -2.21 -0.25 -14.08
C TYR A 38 -1.74 0.06 -12.67
N GLY A 39 -1.22 1.27 -12.46
CA GLY A 39 -0.77 1.76 -11.17
C GLY A 39 -1.69 2.86 -10.67
N VAL A 40 -2.18 2.73 -9.43
CA VAL A 40 -3.06 3.72 -8.80
C VAL A 40 -2.55 4.08 -7.42
N PRO A 41 -2.45 5.40 -7.07
CA PRO A 41 -2.08 5.80 -5.73
C PRO A 41 -3.25 5.61 -4.77
N LEU A 42 -2.96 5.14 -3.56
CA LEU A 42 -3.94 5.03 -2.50
C LEU A 42 -3.28 5.05 -1.12
N THR A 43 -4.04 5.47 -0.13
CA THR A 43 -3.60 5.40 1.26
C THR A 43 -3.71 3.96 1.76
N TYR A 44 -2.93 3.63 2.77
CA TYR A 44 -2.82 2.25 3.23
C TYR A 44 -2.56 2.17 4.73
N ILE A 45 -2.74 0.98 5.27
CA ILE A 45 -2.31 0.59 6.60
C ILE A 45 -1.34 -0.59 6.45
N TYR A 46 -0.25 -0.56 7.20
CA TYR A 46 0.76 -1.61 7.21
C TYR A 46 0.89 -2.20 8.62
N ASP A 47 0.89 -3.51 8.73
CA ASP A 47 1.00 -4.20 10.03
C ASP A 47 2.24 -5.10 10.18
N GLY A 48 3.16 -5.03 9.21
CA GLY A 48 4.36 -5.88 9.18
C GLY A 48 4.24 -7.09 8.26
N THR A 49 3.03 -7.58 8.01
CA THR A 49 2.78 -8.76 7.16
C THR A 49 1.77 -8.49 6.06
N HIS A 50 0.93 -7.49 6.24
CA HIS A 50 -0.13 -7.13 5.30
C HIS A 50 -0.16 -5.63 5.03
N ILE A 51 -0.64 -5.29 3.85
CA ILE A 51 -1.00 -3.93 3.48
C ILE A 51 -2.51 -3.91 3.26
N TYR A 52 -3.21 -3.01 3.95
CA TYR A 52 -4.66 -2.88 3.86
C TYR A 52 -5.01 -1.59 3.15
N PHE A 53 -6.03 -1.65 2.31
CA PHE A 53 -6.55 -0.46 1.63
C PHE A 53 -8.05 -0.58 1.42
N HIS A 54 -8.69 0.55 1.18
CA HIS A 54 -10.12 0.60 0.89
C HIS A 54 -10.37 1.29 -0.44
N SER A 55 -11.52 1.02 -1.02
CA SER A 55 -11.93 1.61 -2.29
C SER A 55 -13.45 1.77 -2.35
N ALA A 56 -13.92 2.47 -3.40
CA ALA A 56 -15.32 2.45 -3.77
C ALA A 56 -15.75 1.04 -4.21
N VAL A 57 -17.04 0.83 -4.44
CA VAL A 57 -17.59 -0.48 -4.76
C VAL A 57 -17.35 -0.93 -6.20
N GLU A 58 -16.91 -0.04 -7.08
CA GLU A 58 -16.58 -0.33 -8.47
C GLU A 58 -15.40 0.53 -8.95
N GLY A 59 -14.76 0.14 -10.04
CA GLY A 59 -13.67 0.89 -10.66
C GLY A 59 -12.62 -0.01 -11.31
N HIS A 60 -11.70 0.59 -12.04
CA HIS A 60 -10.66 -0.09 -12.81
C HIS A 60 -9.81 -1.02 -11.95
N LYS A 61 -9.34 -0.55 -10.78
CA LYS A 61 -8.51 -1.39 -9.90
C LYS A 61 -9.25 -2.62 -9.40
N LEU A 62 -10.58 -2.51 -9.18
CA LEU A 62 -11.38 -3.63 -8.73
C LEU A 62 -11.57 -4.68 -9.83
N GLU A 63 -11.82 -4.25 -11.06
CA GLU A 63 -11.89 -5.17 -12.20
C GLU A 63 -10.57 -5.93 -12.36
N ASN A 64 -9.45 -5.24 -12.23
CA ASN A 64 -8.12 -5.85 -12.32
C ASN A 64 -7.88 -6.84 -11.18
N ILE A 65 -8.24 -6.50 -9.95
CA ILE A 65 -8.10 -7.39 -8.78
C ILE A 65 -8.97 -8.64 -8.96
N MET A 66 -10.17 -8.49 -9.49
CA MET A 66 -11.06 -9.63 -9.78
C MET A 66 -10.46 -10.55 -10.84
N PHE A 67 -9.76 -10.00 -11.81
CA PHE A 67 -9.08 -10.76 -12.86
C PHE A 67 -7.83 -11.46 -12.32
N SER A 68 -6.99 -10.75 -11.58
CA SER A 68 -5.76 -11.29 -11.00
C SER A 68 -5.52 -10.70 -9.62
N GLN A 69 -5.38 -11.57 -8.61
CA GLN A 69 -5.11 -11.18 -7.25
C GLN A 69 -3.64 -10.87 -6.99
N LYS A 70 -2.75 -11.20 -7.93
CA LYS A 70 -1.30 -10.91 -7.80
C LYS A 70 -1.04 -9.45 -8.12
N VAL A 71 -0.44 -8.75 -7.16
CA VAL A 71 -0.22 -7.31 -7.24
C VAL A 71 1.15 -6.95 -6.67
N SER A 72 1.57 -5.73 -6.93
CA SER A 72 2.68 -5.11 -6.20
C SER A 72 2.27 -3.76 -5.64
N PHE A 73 2.96 -3.34 -4.59
CA PHE A 73 2.71 -2.08 -3.93
C PHE A 73 4.02 -1.35 -3.69
N CYS A 74 4.12 -0.12 -4.14
CA CYS A 74 5.35 0.67 -4.04
C CYS A 74 5.12 1.91 -3.18
N VAL A 75 5.98 2.09 -2.19
CA VAL A 75 6.02 3.30 -1.37
C VAL A 75 7.33 4.01 -1.62
N VAL A 76 7.26 5.27 -1.99
CA VAL A 76 8.44 6.13 -2.15
C VAL A 76 8.47 7.09 -0.96
N GLY A 77 9.56 7.06 -0.21
CA GLY A 77 9.77 7.95 0.91
C GLY A 77 10.46 9.25 0.50
N SER A 78 11.43 9.69 1.29
CA SER A 78 12.15 10.92 1.00
C SER A 78 12.94 10.83 -0.30
N THR A 79 12.87 11.88 -1.11
CA THR A 79 13.62 12.00 -2.36
C THR A 79 14.29 13.37 -2.45
N GLU A 80 15.49 13.39 -3.06
CA GLU A 80 16.22 14.60 -3.31
C GLU A 80 17.03 14.45 -4.60
N ILE A 81 16.84 15.35 -5.55
CA ILE A 81 17.65 15.40 -6.76
C ILE A 81 19.05 15.92 -6.41
N LEU A 82 20.07 15.24 -6.89
CA LEU A 82 21.48 15.60 -6.71
C LEU A 82 22.06 15.98 -8.07
N PRO A 83 21.87 17.25 -8.52
CA PRO A 83 22.22 17.66 -9.90
C PRO A 83 23.70 17.49 -10.24
N GLU A 84 24.58 17.82 -9.30
CA GLU A 84 26.03 17.73 -9.50
C GLU A 84 26.54 16.30 -9.61
N GLN A 85 25.78 15.35 -9.07
CA GLN A 85 26.10 13.92 -9.11
C GLN A 85 25.31 13.18 -10.19
N PHE A 86 24.48 13.87 -10.96
CA PHE A 86 23.61 13.29 -11.98
C PHE A 86 22.79 12.12 -11.42
N SER A 87 22.23 12.31 -10.21
CA SER A 87 21.61 11.22 -9.47
C SER A 87 20.52 11.71 -8.53
N THR A 88 19.89 10.77 -7.84
CA THR A 88 18.82 11.03 -6.88
C THR A 88 19.12 10.31 -5.57
N ARG A 89 19.03 11.03 -4.46
CA ARG A 89 18.95 10.41 -3.14
C ARG A 89 17.48 10.01 -2.94
N TYR A 90 17.24 8.78 -2.52
CA TYR A 90 15.87 8.27 -2.39
C TYR A 90 15.79 7.12 -1.40
N GLU A 91 14.57 6.83 -1.00
CA GLU A 91 14.21 5.59 -0.32
C GLU A 91 12.88 5.08 -0.88
N SER A 92 12.76 3.77 -1.01
CA SER A 92 11.55 3.14 -1.52
C SER A 92 11.40 1.72 -1.01
N VAL A 93 10.16 1.26 -0.99
CA VAL A 93 9.81 -0.12 -0.63
C VAL A 93 8.89 -0.66 -1.71
N ILE A 94 9.13 -1.91 -2.12
CA ILE A 94 8.24 -2.63 -3.04
C ILE A 94 7.83 -3.93 -2.38
N ALA A 95 6.52 -4.14 -2.28
CA ALA A 95 5.92 -5.36 -1.77
C ALA A 95 5.21 -6.10 -2.89
N PHE A 96 5.33 -7.42 -2.91
CA PHE A 96 4.62 -8.31 -3.82
C PHE A 96 3.74 -9.24 -3.00
N GLY A 97 2.56 -9.51 -3.50
CA GLY A 97 1.68 -10.44 -2.81
C GLY A 97 0.34 -10.62 -3.51
N GLU A 98 -0.59 -11.18 -2.78
CA GLU A 98 -1.94 -11.45 -3.25
C GLU A 98 -2.98 -10.67 -2.45
N VAL A 99 -3.98 -10.18 -3.16
CA VAL A 99 -5.07 -9.38 -2.58
C VAL A 99 -6.27 -10.27 -2.28
N LYS A 100 -6.85 -10.05 -1.11
CA LYS A 100 -8.09 -10.69 -0.65
C LYS A 100 -9.04 -9.62 -0.14
N GLU A 101 -10.30 -9.72 -0.51
CA GLU A 101 -11.32 -8.82 0.05
C GLU A 101 -11.65 -9.23 1.49
N LEU A 102 -11.77 -8.24 2.37
CA LEU A 102 -12.20 -8.42 3.75
C LEU A 102 -13.67 -8.04 3.89
N LEU A 103 -14.39 -8.82 4.66
CA LEU A 103 -15.82 -8.65 4.87
C LEU A 103 -16.14 -8.54 6.37
N ASP A 104 -17.31 -8.01 6.68
CA ASP A 104 -17.90 -7.98 8.02
C ASP A 104 -16.97 -7.41 9.08
N GLU A 105 -16.64 -8.16 10.11
CA GLU A 105 -15.84 -7.70 11.25
C GLU A 105 -14.41 -7.34 10.87
N GLU A 106 -13.79 -8.10 9.96
CA GLU A 106 -12.44 -7.81 9.47
C GLU A 106 -12.41 -6.49 8.70
N LYS A 107 -13.41 -6.27 7.85
CA LYS A 107 -13.59 -5.01 7.12
C LYS A 107 -13.72 -3.83 8.06
N GLU A 108 -14.58 -3.93 9.04
CA GLU A 108 -14.81 -2.87 10.02
C GLU A 108 -13.55 -2.57 10.85
N ALA A 109 -12.83 -3.62 11.26
CA ALA A 109 -11.57 -3.46 12.00
C ALA A 109 -10.53 -2.65 11.21
N VAL A 110 -10.41 -2.89 9.92
CA VAL A 110 -9.48 -2.13 9.06
C VAL A 110 -9.94 -0.68 8.90
N LEU A 111 -11.22 -0.45 8.69
CA LEU A 111 -11.76 0.92 8.59
C LEU A 111 -11.51 1.72 9.87
N ILE A 112 -11.63 1.09 11.02
CA ILE A 112 -11.29 1.72 12.31
C ILE A 112 -9.81 2.09 12.36
N LYS A 113 -8.92 1.20 11.92
CA LYS A 113 -7.48 1.49 11.85
C LYS A 113 -7.17 2.65 10.92
N VAL A 114 -7.88 2.78 9.81
CA VAL A 114 -7.75 3.92 8.90
C VAL A 114 -8.09 5.24 9.61
N VAL A 115 -9.18 5.26 10.36
CA VAL A 115 -9.57 6.43 11.16
C VAL A 115 -8.52 6.74 12.21
N GLU A 116 -8.04 5.75 12.93
CA GLU A 116 -7.02 5.93 13.98
C GLU A 116 -5.70 6.47 13.42
N ARG A 117 -5.32 6.03 12.23
CA ARG A 117 -4.08 6.49 11.59
C ARG A 117 -4.19 7.88 10.99
N TYR A 118 -5.26 8.16 10.25
CA TYR A 118 -5.37 9.38 9.44
C TYR A 118 -6.28 10.44 10.03
N SER A 119 -7.11 10.07 11.00
CA SER A 119 -8.11 10.96 11.60
C SER A 119 -8.20 10.77 13.11
N ALA A 120 -7.06 10.55 13.77
CA ALA A 120 -7.01 10.28 15.21
C ALA A 120 -7.72 11.36 16.06
N ASN A 121 -7.59 12.63 15.67
CA ASN A 121 -8.23 13.75 16.37
C ASN A 121 -9.76 13.83 16.17
N PHE A 122 -10.27 13.01 15.24
CA PHE A 122 -11.71 12.98 14.90
C PHE A 122 -12.26 11.56 15.04
N ARG A 123 -11.70 10.77 15.94
CA ARG A 123 -12.00 9.34 16.10
C ARG A 123 -13.51 9.08 16.27
N GLU A 124 -14.16 9.78 17.16
CA GLU A 124 -15.59 9.59 17.44
C GLU A 124 -16.44 9.86 16.19
N LYS A 125 -16.18 10.97 15.51
CA LYS A 125 -16.86 11.32 14.26
C LYS A 125 -16.55 10.29 13.17
N GLY A 126 -15.31 9.81 13.10
CA GLY A 126 -14.87 8.79 12.14
C GLY A 126 -15.58 7.45 12.33
N LEU A 127 -15.75 7.02 13.59
CA LEU A 127 -16.48 5.78 13.89
C LEU A 127 -17.94 5.86 13.45
N LYS A 128 -18.59 7.01 13.65
CA LYS A 128 -19.96 7.24 13.15
C LYS A 128 -20.00 7.21 11.61
N TYR A 129 -19.01 7.82 10.97
CA TYR A 129 -18.90 7.81 9.51
C TYR A 129 -18.78 6.39 8.94
N ILE A 130 -17.98 5.54 9.59
CA ILE A 130 -17.83 4.13 9.19
C ILE A 130 -19.19 3.43 9.21
N GLN A 131 -19.98 3.57 10.27
CA GLN A 131 -21.29 2.92 10.37
C GLN A 131 -22.23 3.35 9.25
N ALA A 132 -22.18 4.62 8.84
CA ALA A 132 -23.00 5.15 7.77
C ALA A 132 -22.52 4.77 6.37
N ALA A 133 -21.20 4.60 6.18
CA ALA A 133 -20.56 4.49 4.85
C ALA A 133 -19.99 3.11 4.53
N LYS A 134 -19.89 2.19 5.50
CA LYS A 134 -19.22 0.90 5.28
C LYS A 134 -19.80 0.04 4.16
N SER A 135 -21.09 0.15 3.87
CA SER A 135 -21.72 -0.56 2.77
C SER A 135 -21.34 -0.01 1.39
N ARG A 136 -20.78 1.20 1.33
CA ARG A 136 -20.36 1.86 0.09
C ARG A 136 -18.85 1.81 -0.13
N ALA A 137 -18.14 1.07 0.71
CA ALA A 137 -16.70 0.89 0.62
C ALA A 137 -16.37 -0.59 0.58
N ARG A 138 -15.29 -0.93 -0.11
CA ARG A 138 -14.71 -2.27 -0.10
C ARG A 138 -13.32 -2.19 0.50
N VAL A 139 -12.96 -3.20 1.27
CA VAL A 139 -11.68 -3.28 1.98
C VAL A 139 -10.92 -4.51 1.55
N PHE A 140 -9.63 -4.35 1.32
CA PHE A 140 -8.76 -5.42 0.85
C PHE A 140 -7.53 -5.54 1.72
N SER A 141 -7.02 -6.76 1.83
CA SER A 141 -5.70 -7.02 2.38
C SER A 141 -4.79 -7.57 1.29
N LEU A 142 -3.57 -7.04 1.24
CA LEU A 142 -2.49 -7.59 0.44
C LEU A 142 -1.60 -8.38 1.39
N GLN A 143 -1.62 -9.70 1.26
CA GLN A 143 -0.70 -10.57 2.01
C GLN A 143 0.67 -10.51 1.33
N ILE A 144 1.67 -10.07 2.07
CA ILE A 144 3.01 -9.84 1.53
C ILE A 144 3.75 -11.15 1.41
N ASP A 145 4.11 -11.54 0.18
CA ASP A 145 4.95 -12.70 -0.11
C ASP A 145 6.43 -12.32 -0.10
N LYS A 146 6.74 -11.12 -0.60
CA LYS A 146 8.09 -10.59 -0.64
C LYS A 146 8.04 -9.06 -0.51
N ILE A 147 8.91 -8.52 0.32
CA ILE A 147 9.08 -7.07 0.47
C ILE A 147 10.56 -6.73 0.42
N THR A 148 10.90 -5.70 -0.32
CA THR A 148 12.27 -5.19 -0.41
C THR A 148 12.27 -3.68 -0.22
N GLY A 149 13.28 -3.19 0.46
CA GLY A 149 13.53 -1.77 0.61
C GLY A 149 14.87 -1.39 0.02
N LYS A 150 14.96 -0.17 -0.46
CA LYS A 150 16.12 0.36 -1.13
C LYS A 150 16.33 1.82 -0.74
N LYS A 151 17.58 2.17 -0.48
CA LYS A 151 17.96 3.55 -0.13
C LYS A 151 19.27 3.93 -0.76
N ARG A 152 19.33 5.11 -1.35
CA ARG A 152 20.55 5.76 -1.75
C ARG A 152 20.79 6.98 -0.85
N LYS A 153 21.89 6.91 -0.13
CA LYS A 153 22.31 8.00 0.77
C LYS A 153 23.00 9.13 0.01
#